data_45ff6103a14a2ca20a83b5728e0d3b59
#
_entry.id   45ff6103a14a2ca20a83b5728e0d3b59
#
_cell.length_a   1.000
_cell.length_b   1.000
_cell.length_c   1.000
_cell.angle_alpha   90.00
_cell.angle_beta   90.00
_cell.angle_gamma   90.00
#
_symmetry.space_group_name_H-M   'P 1'
#
loop_
_entity.id
_entity.type
_entity.pdbx_description
1 polymer ?
#
loop_
_entity_poly.entity_id
_entity_poly.type
_entity_poly.pdbx_seq_one_letter_code
_entity_poly.pdbx_strand_id
1 'polypeptide(L)'
;MRESKLFSILPEYICTPDGMAIDRHGNLVLSCPNYAEDNMSGIVVRLDKEGNVTKWFDVPVHPETGIARNMGIAFDDDWNVYLCDNQGWSEHPDLIFKGRVLKLKVTDDGEILETTVVAYGMEHPNGIRIKDGYMYVTQSYLHPVKREDGKLVSCVYRFRTDEHDIHISNTLKDENIFATFVTENPDCQYGADGIVFGPDGALYVGNFGDGAVYRLTFKENGSLAENKIFAQDAKNLQSTDGMIFDDNGNLYIADFSANAIAKVTPDGKVERIAESPDCSGVDGGLDQPGEPIVWDGRIIVSCFDLVTGPDKVNTKHEMPAT
;
A
#
# COMPACT_ATOMS: atom_id res chain seq x y z
N MET A 1 -2.44 -17.02 19.19
CA MET A 1 -2.44 -16.69 17.76
C MET A 1 -3.71 -17.20 17.13
N ARG A 2 -4.21 -16.52 16.09
CA ARG A 2 -5.37 -16.97 15.30
C ARG A 2 -4.86 -17.75 14.09
N GLU A 3 -5.61 -18.73 13.65
CA GLU A 3 -5.36 -19.44 12.40
C GLU A 3 -5.95 -18.63 11.24
N SER A 4 -5.15 -18.35 10.20
CA SER A 4 -5.63 -17.81 8.94
C SER A 4 -6.35 -18.90 8.13
N LYS A 5 -7.21 -18.49 7.22
CA LYS A 5 -7.98 -19.41 6.36
C LYS A 5 -8.05 -18.84 4.96
N LEU A 6 -7.95 -19.71 3.97
CA LEU A 6 -8.14 -19.32 2.59
C LEU A 6 -9.53 -18.71 2.40
N PHE A 7 -9.55 -17.49 1.84
CA PHE A 7 -10.79 -16.82 1.46
C PHE A 7 -11.08 -17.03 -0.04
N SER A 8 -10.09 -16.81 -0.89
CA SER A 8 -10.23 -16.98 -2.34
C SER A 8 -8.91 -17.41 -2.96
N ILE A 9 -8.97 -18.25 -3.98
CA ILE A 9 -7.87 -18.47 -4.92
C ILE A 9 -8.08 -17.52 -6.09
N LEU A 10 -7.07 -16.71 -6.39
CA LEU A 10 -7.16 -15.72 -7.45
C LEU A 10 -6.94 -16.36 -8.82
N PRO A 11 -7.58 -15.85 -9.88
CA PRO A 11 -7.39 -16.34 -11.25
C PRO A 11 -5.94 -16.21 -11.74
N GLU A 12 -5.54 -17.05 -12.69
CA GLU A 12 -4.16 -17.10 -13.25
C GLU A 12 -3.64 -15.77 -13.85
N TYR A 13 -4.53 -14.82 -14.14
CA TYR A 13 -4.17 -13.48 -14.59
C TYR A 13 -3.84 -12.50 -13.44
N ILE A 14 -3.74 -12.99 -12.21
CA ILE A 14 -3.29 -12.26 -11.02
C ILE A 14 -2.13 -13.02 -10.40
N CYS A 15 -0.97 -12.40 -10.33
CA CYS A 15 0.21 -13.04 -9.74
C CYS A 15 0.70 -12.31 -8.47
N THR A 16 0.48 -11.02 -8.34
CA THR A 16 0.79 -10.27 -7.11
C THR A 16 -0.35 -9.30 -6.80
N PRO A 17 -1.30 -9.68 -5.93
CA PRO A 17 -2.33 -8.78 -5.40
C PRO A 17 -1.77 -7.88 -4.29
N ASP A 18 -2.30 -6.66 -4.16
CA ASP A 18 -1.80 -5.68 -3.19
C ASP A 18 -2.93 -4.89 -2.51
N GLY A 19 -3.07 -3.61 -2.82
CA GLY A 19 -3.95 -2.67 -2.16
C GLY A 19 -5.43 -3.03 -2.27
N MET A 20 -6.18 -2.80 -1.19
CA MET A 20 -7.61 -3.09 -1.12
C MET A 20 -8.45 -1.87 -0.75
N ALA A 21 -9.68 -1.84 -1.27
CA ALA A 21 -10.70 -0.86 -0.91
C ALA A 21 -12.09 -1.49 -0.99
N ILE A 22 -13.12 -0.79 -0.50
CA ILE A 22 -14.51 -1.21 -0.62
C ILE A 22 -15.22 -0.24 -1.56
N ASP A 23 -15.90 -0.75 -2.60
CA ASP A 23 -16.65 0.08 -3.54
C ASP A 23 -18.03 0.51 -2.98
N ARG A 24 -18.73 1.37 -3.72
CA ARG A 24 -20.06 1.90 -3.33
C ARG A 24 -21.14 0.83 -3.19
N HIS A 25 -20.92 -0.36 -3.72
CA HIS A 25 -21.82 -1.50 -3.64
C HIS A 25 -21.48 -2.47 -2.51
N GLY A 26 -20.37 -2.18 -1.78
CA GLY A 26 -19.88 -3.01 -0.69
C GLY A 26 -19.07 -4.22 -1.15
N ASN A 27 -18.64 -4.27 -2.42
CA ASN A 27 -17.70 -5.28 -2.90
C ASN A 27 -16.28 -4.95 -2.45
N LEU A 28 -15.49 -5.97 -2.23
CA LEU A 28 -14.06 -5.83 -2.04
C LEU A 28 -13.42 -5.56 -3.41
N VAL A 29 -12.64 -4.49 -3.49
CA VAL A 29 -11.86 -4.12 -4.68
C VAL A 29 -10.39 -4.37 -4.39
N LEU A 30 -9.72 -5.08 -5.29
CA LEU A 30 -8.33 -5.49 -5.16
C LEU A 30 -7.52 -4.95 -6.33
N SER A 31 -6.47 -4.22 -6.03
CA SER A 31 -5.46 -3.72 -6.94
C SER A 31 -4.39 -4.78 -7.13
N CYS A 32 -4.09 -5.13 -8.38
CA CYS A 32 -3.16 -6.21 -8.71
C CYS A 32 -2.06 -5.67 -9.62
N PRO A 33 -0.88 -5.32 -9.07
CA PRO A 33 0.25 -4.80 -9.85
C PRO A 33 0.91 -5.84 -10.75
N ASN A 34 0.78 -7.13 -10.42
CA ASN A 34 1.31 -8.25 -11.19
C ASN A 34 2.83 -8.21 -11.42
N TYR A 35 3.59 -7.85 -10.37
CA TYR A 35 5.05 -7.69 -10.47
C TYR A 35 5.83 -8.98 -10.73
N ALA A 36 5.31 -10.15 -10.32
CA ALA A 36 6.03 -11.40 -10.48
C ALA A 36 6.18 -11.81 -11.95
N GLU A 37 5.36 -11.22 -12.85
CA GLU A 37 5.37 -11.52 -14.27
C GLU A 37 5.54 -10.25 -15.09
N ASP A 38 6.66 -10.13 -15.80
CA ASP A 38 7.03 -8.91 -16.56
C ASP A 38 6.03 -8.52 -17.64
N ASN A 39 5.34 -9.49 -18.23
CA ASN A 39 4.37 -9.30 -19.29
C ASN A 39 2.93 -9.14 -18.80
N MET A 40 2.66 -9.29 -17.52
CA MET A 40 1.36 -9.03 -16.92
C MET A 40 1.25 -7.58 -16.48
N SER A 41 0.34 -6.82 -17.07
CA SER A 41 0.06 -5.45 -16.64
C SER A 41 -0.89 -5.42 -15.45
N GLY A 42 -0.86 -4.30 -14.72
CA GLY A 42 -1.72 -4.09 -13.58
C GLY A 42 -3.21 -4.04 -13.94
N ILE A 43 -4.02 -4.64 -13.10
CA ILE A 43 -5.49 -4.71 -13.23
C ILE A 43 -6.15 -4.39 -11.89
N VAL A 44 -7.46 -4.14 -11.94
CA VAL A 44 -8.30 -4.06 -10.75
C VAL A 44 -9.43 -5.08 -10.87
N VAL A 45 -9.67 -5.83 -9.78
CA VAL A 45 -10.72 -6.84 -9.71
C VAL A 45 -11.67 -6.54 -8.55
N ARG A 46 -12.85 -7.15 -8.59
CA ARG A 46 -13.83 -7.16 -7.50
C ARG A 46 -14.02 -8.57 -6.98
N LEU A 47 -14.19 -8.66 -5.67
CA LEU A 47 -14.56 -9.90 -5.01
C LEU A 47 -15.91 -9.70 -4.31
N ASP A 48 -16.78 -10.69 -4.45
CA ASP A 48 -18.02 -10.77 -3.68
C ASP A 48 -17.79 -11.46 -2.31
N LYS A 49 -18.84 -11.54 -1.49
CA LYS A 49 -18.75 -12.13 -0.15
C LYS A 49 -18.47 -13.63 -0.12
N GLU A 50 -18.69 -14.29 -1.22
CA GLU A 50 -18.41 -15.71 -1.46
C GLU A 50 -16.98 -15.94 -1.97
N GLY A 51 -16.22 -14.86 -2.28
CA GLY A 51 -14.85 -14.91 -2.79
C GLY A 51 -14.78 -15.12 -4.31
N ASN A 52 -15.88 -14.92 -5.05
CA ASN A 52 -15.83 -14.95 -6.51
C ASN A 52 -15.15 -13.70 -7.05
N VAL A 53 -14.18 -13.88 -7.93
CA VAL A 53 -13.35 -12.80 -8.51
C VAL A 53 -13.88 -12.43 -9.87
N THR A 54 -14.07 -11.13 -10.10
CA THR A 54 -14.46 -10.57 -11.40
C THR A 54 -13.51 -9.44 -11.78
N LYS A 55 -12.89 -9.52 -12.95
CA LYS A 55 -12.08 -8.40 -13.46
C LYS A 55 -12.98 -7.18 -13.65
N TRP A 56 -12.59 -6.06 -13.06
CA TRP A 56 -13.32 -4.80 -13.20
C TRP A 56 -12.76 -4.01 -14.38
N PHE A 57 -11.46 -3.69 -14.40
CA PHE A 57 -10.83 -3.02 -15.53
C PHE A 57 -9.32 -3.28 -15.59
N ASP A 58 -8.75 -3.08 -16.79
CA ASP A 58 -7.31 -3.01 -16.99
C ASP A 58 -6.84 -1.58 -16.71
N VAL A 59 -5.77 -1.43 -15.92
CA VAL A 59 -5.24 -0.09 -15.59
C VAL A 59 -4.57 0.52 -16.82
N PRO A 60 -4.79 1.81 -17.13
CA PRO A 60 -4.13 2.47 -18.24
C PRO A 60 -2.60 2.40 -18.13
N VAL A 61 -1.96 1.79 -19.12
CA VAL A 61 -0.51 1.60 -19.12
C VAL A 61 0.25 2.92 -19.14
N HIS A 62 1.42 2.92 -18.57
CA HIS A 62 2.32 4.08 -18.64
C HIS A 62 2.83 4.25 -20.07
N PRO A 63 2.77 5.46 -20.67
CA PRO A 63 3.06 5.67 -22.09
C PRO A 63 4.51 5.36 -22.48
N GLU A 64 5.46 5.46 -21.55
CA GLU A 64 6.87 5.20 -21.83
C GLU A 64 7.29 3.77 -21.53
N THR A 65 6.67 3.12 -20.52
CA THR A 65 7.04 1.75 -20.12
C THR A 65 6.15 0.68 -20.75
N GLY A 66 4.96 1.07 -21.21
CA GLY A 66 3.98 0.16 -21.80
C GLY A 66 3.27 -0.77 -20.82
N ILE A 67 3.46 -0.57 -19.51
CA ILE A 67 2.88 -1.40 -18.45
C ILE A 67 2.28 -0.54 -17.34
N ALA A 68 1.35 -1.09 -16.55
CA ALA A 68 0.85 -0.51 -15.31
C ALA A 68 1.26 -1.40 -14.14
N ARG A 69 1.53 -0.79 -12.97
CA ARG A 69 1.96 -1.45 -11.73
C ARG A 69 1.26 -0.83 -10.52
N ASN A 70 -0.07 -0.92 -10.50
CA ASN A 70 -0.92 -0.29 -9.50
C ASN A 70 -0.85 -0.98 -8.14
N MET A 71 -0.30 -0.28 -7.15
CA MET A 71 -0.21 -0.68 -5.74
C MET A 71 -1.47 -0.24 -4.98
N GLY A 72 -1.33 0.75 -4.12
CA GLY A 72 -2.43 1.29 -3.32
C GLY A 72 -3.59 1.81 -4.14
N ILE A 73 -4.80 1.63 -3.61
CA ILE A 73 -6.08 2.05 -4.20
C ILE A 73 -6.93 2.80 -3.18
N ALA A 74 -7.61 3.86 -3.62
CA ALA A 74 -8.57 4.60 -2.82
C ALA A 74 -9.72 5.14 -3.69
N PHE A 75 -10.83 5.49 -3.04
CA PHE A 75 -11.96 6.19 -3.65
C PHE A 75 -12.13 7.58 -3.02
N ASP A 76 -12.55 8.56 -3.82
CA ASP A 76 -13.08 9.83 -3.30
C ASP A 76 -14.60 9.74 -3.07
N ASP A 77 -15.18 10.83 -2.58
CA ASP A 77 -16.63 10.91 -2.30
C ASP A 77 -17.51 10.81 -3.55
N ASP A 78 -16.94 11.07 -4.74
CA ASP A 78 -17.59 10.91 -6.04
C ASP A 78 -17.35 9.54 -6.66
N TRP A 79 -16.69 8.65 -5.92
CA TRP A 79 -16.31 7.28 -6.33
C TRP A 79 -15.34 7.20 -7.51
N ASN A 80 -14.56 8.26 -7.75
CA ASN A 80 -13.41 8.14 -8.63
C ASN A 80 -12.37 7.22 -7.98
N VAL A 81 -11.72 6.40 -8.80
CA VAL A 81 -10.67 5.48 -8.37
C VAL A 81 -9.33 6.21 -8.42
N TYR A 82 -8.56 6.15 -7.35
CA TYR A 82 -7.18 6.62 -7.32
C TYR A 82 -6.23 5.45 -7.15
N LEU A 83 -5.16 5.42 -7.94
CA LEU A 83 -4.17 4.36 -7.96
C LEU A 83 -2.76 4.93 -7.88
N CYS A 84 -1.93 4.32 -7.05
CA CYS A 84 -0.49 4.51 -7.09
C CYS A 84 0.09 3.56 -8.15
N ASP A 85 0.38 4.07 -9.34
CA ASP A 85 1.04 3.30 -10.40
C ASP A 85 2.56 3.36 -10.19
N ASN A 86 3.07 2.36 -9.49
CA ASN A 86 4.45 2.27 -9.07
C ASN A 86 5.30 1.55 -10.12
N GLN A 87 6.07 2.31 -10.87
CA GLN A 87 6.95 1.78 -11.92
C GLN A 87 8.36 1.49 -11.42
N GLY A 88 8.76 2.09 -10.30
CA GLY A 88 10.14 2.21 -9.85
C GLY A 88 10.69 1.05 -9.02
N TRP A 89 10.01 -0.06 -8.92
CA TRP A 89 10.48 -1.15 -8.05
C TRP A 89 11.57 -2.02 -8.66
N SER A 90 11.87 -1.84 -9.91
CA SER A 90 12.94 -2.59 -10.53
C SER A 90 14.28 -1.86 -10.36
N GLU A 91 15.37 -2.63 -10.33
CA GLU A 91 16.72 -2.11 -10.42
C GLU A 91 17.05 -1.52 -11.80
N HIS A 92 16.05 -1.47 -12.70
CA HIS A 92 16.21 -0.92 -14.02
C HIS A 92 16.19 0.61 -13.99
N PRO A 93 17.27 1.29 -14.38
CA PRO A 93 17.37 2.75 -14.37
C PRO A 93 16.25 3.45 -15.16
N ASP A 94 15.74 2.79 -16.20
CA ASP A 94 14.70 3.34 -17.08
C ASP A 94 13.32 3.43 -16.40
N LEU A 95 13.11 2.74 -15.28
CA LEU A 95 11.85 2.77 -14.52
C LEU A 95 11.88 3.72 -13.33
N ILE A 96 13.07 4.17 -12.92
CA ILE A 96 13.21 5.13 -11.82
C ILE A 96 12.51 6.44 -12.22
N PHE A 97 11.72 7.01 -11.30
CA PHE A 97 10.94 8.23 -11.48
C PHE A 97 9.86 8.16 -12.58
N LYS A 98 9.39 6.95 -12.91
CA LYS A 98 8.22 6.74 -13.77
C LYS A 98 6.94 6.53 -12.98
N GLY A 99 7.01 6.44 -11.66
CA GLY A 99 5.84 6.34 -10.79
C GLY A 99 4.91 7.54 -10.94
N ARG A 100 3.60 7.28 -10.82
CA ARG A 100 2.55 8.30 -10.95
C ARG A 100 1.34 7.96 -10.09
N VAL A 101 0.51 8.96 -9.82
CA VAL A 101 -0.82 8.77 -9.23
C VAL A 101 -1.86 9.02 -10.32
N LEU A 102 -2.72 8.04 -10.53
CA LEU A 102 -3.83 8.10 -11.46
C LEU A 102 -5.14 8.39 -10.75
N LYS A 103 -6.00 9.22 -11.33
CA LYS A 103 -7.42 9.37 -11.01
C LYS A 103 -8.22 8.87 -12.20
N LEU A 104 -9.11 7.92 -11.97
CA LEU A 104 -9.93 7.29 -13.01
C LEU A 104 -11.41 7.46 -12.67
N LYS A 105 -12.20 7.84 -13.65
CA LYS A 105 -13.64 7.75 -13.59
C LYS A 105 -14.08 6.47 -14.27
N VAL A 106 -14.55 5.50 -13.49
CA VAL A 106 -14.85 4.14 -13.97
C VAL A 106 -16.33 3.83 -13.75
N THR A 107 -16.98 3.25 -14.74
CA THR A 107 -18.37 2.78 -14.62
C THR A 107 -18.45 1.45 -13.85
N ASP A 108 -19.64 1.03 -13.45
CA ASP A 108 -19.81 -0.23 -12.72
C ASP A 108 -19.41 -1.47 -13.53
N ASP A 109 -19.51 -1.40 -14.85
CA ASP A 109 -19.14 -2.45 -15.79
C ASP A 109 -17.68 -2.36 -16.27
N GLY A 110 -16.91 -1.41 -15.73
CA GLY A 110 -15.45 -1.32 -15.92
C GLY A 110 -15.00 -0.46 -17.10
N GLU A 111 -15.90 0.30 -17.73
CA GLU A 111 -15.51 1.29 -18.74
C GLU A 111 -14.82 2.49 -18.08
N ILE A 112 -13.61 2.81 -18.51
CA ILE A 112 -12.88 3.98 -18.06
C ILE A 112 -13.31 5.18 -18.93
N LEU A 113 -14.09 6.09 -18.32
CA LEU A 113 -14.62 7.29 -18.99
C LEU A 113 -13.59 8.41 -19.03
N GLU A 114 -12.71 8.48 -18.03
CA GLU A 114 -11.71 9.55 -17.89
C GLU A 114 -10.49 9.02 -17.14
N THR A 115 -9.31 9.44 -17.59
CA THR A 115 -8.02 9.17 -16.94
C THR A 115 -7.30 10.50 -16.74
N THR A 116 -6.97 10.82 -15.50
CA THR A 116 -6.17 11.99 -15.12
C THR A 116 -4.90 11.53 -14.42
N VAL A 117 -3.75 12.06 -14.84
CA VAL A 117 -2.50 11.92 -14.09
C VAL A 117 -2.47 13.04 -13.05
N VAL A 118 -2.57 12.69 -11.77
CA VAL A 118 -2.53 13.67 -10.68
C VAL A 118 -1.11 14.12 -10.43
N ALA A 119 -0.20 13.19 -10.21
CA ALA A 119 1.22 13.44 -9.99
C ALA A 119 2.05 12.43 -10.77
N TYR A 120 3.24 12.83 -11.19
CA TYR A 120 4.17 11.99 -11.97
C TYR A 120 5.63 12.32 -11.65
N GLY A 121 6.54 11.49 -12.14
CA GLY A 121 7.95 11.58 -11.81
C GLY A 121 8.27 11.06 -10.40
N MET A 122 7.36 10.31 -9.81
CA MET A 122 7.54 9.73 -8.49
C MET A 122 8.48 8.53 -8.53
N GLU A 123 9.25 8.34 -7.46
CA GLU A 123 10.18 7.22 -7.40
C GLU A 123 9.48 5.91 -7.03
N HIS A 124 8.64 5.94 -5.99
CA HIS A 124 7.99 4.73 -5.47
C HIS A 124 6.69 5.06 -4.72
N PRO A 125 5.63 5.55 -5.43
CA PRO A 125 4.33 5.76 -4.81
C PRO A 125 3.70 4.42 -4.42
N ASN A 126 3.26 4.29 -3.16
CA ASN A 126 2.79 3.02 -2.63
C ASN A 126 1.36 3.12 -2.07
N GLY A 127 1.18 3.44 -0.79
CA GLY A 127 -0.13 3.58 -0.18
C GLY A 127 -0.81 4.91 -0.48
N ILE A 128 -2.14 4.92 -0.53
CA ILE A 128 -2.94 6.13 -0.78
C ILE A 128 -4.19 6.16 0.09
N ARG A 129 -4.51 7.31 0.66
CA ARG A 129 -5.79 7.57 1.33
C ARG A 129 -6.29 8.96 0.99
N ILE A 130 -7.62 9.11 0.93
CA ILE A 130 -8.30 10.36 0.61
C ILE A 130 -9.14 10.80 1.79
N LYS A 131 -9.06 12.09 2.13
CA LYS A 131 -9.85 12.69 3.18
C LYS A 131 -9.98 14.21 2.97
N ASP A 132 -11.19 14.74 3.15
CA ASP A 132 -11.48 16.18 3.15
C ASP A 132 -10.93 16.92 1.91
N GLY A 133 -11.04 16.31 0.71
CA GLY A 133 -10.58 16.87 -0.56
C GLY A 133 -9.06 16.81 -0.77
N TYR A 134 -8.34 16.07 0.06
CA TYR A 134 -6.92 15.81 -0.10
C TYR A 134 -6.63 14.31 -0.23
N MET A 135 -5.65 13.97 -1.05
CA MET A 135 -5.04 12.65 -1.08
C MET A 135 -3.66 12.69 -0.41
N TYR A 136 -3.35 11.62 0.31
CA TYR A 136 -2.08 11.40 0.98
C TYR A 136 -1.48 10.13 0.40
N VAL A 137 -0.25 10.24 -0.11
CA VAL A 137 0.44 9.18 -0.84
C VAL A 137 1.79 8.92 -0.19
N THR A 138 2.05 7.70 0.23
CA THR A 138 3.37 7.31 0.68
C THR A 138 4.30 7.13 -0.50
N GLN A 139 5.54 7.55 -0.35
CA GLN A 139 6.64 7.22 -1.24
C GLN A 139 7.78 6.62 -0.42
N SER A 140 8.06 5.35 -0.69
CA SER A 140 8.95 4.54 0.14
C SER A 140 10.42 4.91 0.00
N TYR A 141 10.78 5.63 -1.07
CA TYR A 141 12.14 6.08 -1.35
C TYR A 141 12.19 7.56 -1.74
N LEU A 142 13.21 8.26 -1.26
CA LEU A 142 13.68 9.55 -1.75
C LEU A 142 15.20 9.44 -1.98
N HIS A 143 15.65 8.57 -2.88
CA HIS A 143 17.07 8.31 -3.12
C HIS A 143 17.90 9.54 -3.53
N PRO A 144 17.34 10.57 -4.20
CA PRO A 144 18.08 11.83 -4.42
C PRO A 144 18.46 12.57 -3.13
N VAL A 145 17.73 12.33 -2.03
CA VAL A 145 18.02 12.89 -0.71
C VAL A 145 19.10 12.06 -0.03
N LYS A 146 20.31 12.59 0.06
CA LYS A 146 21.45 11.92 0.71
C LYS A 146 21.65 12.45 2.11
N ARG A 147 21.65 11.56 3.11
CA ARG A 147 22.01 11.83 4.49
C ARG A 147 23.48 11.47 4.72
N GLU A 148 24.13 12.15 5.66
CA GLU A 148 25.52 11.89 6.05
C GLU A 148 25.70 10.49 6.67
N ASP A 149 24.66 10.01 7.38
CA ASP A 149 24.64 8.67 8.00
C ASP A 149 24.23 7.54 7.04
N GLY A 150 23.96 7.85 5.78
CA GLY A 150 23.59 6.90 4.73
C GLY A 150 22.17 6.33 4.81
N LYS A 151 21.37 6.74 5.82
CA LYS A 151 20.02 6.23 6.01
C LYS A 151 19.05 6.76 4.97
N LEU A 152 18.08 5.93 4.62
CA LEU A 152 17.02 6.27 3.67
C LEU A 152 16.07 7.31 4.24
N VAL A 153 15.71 8.27 3.40
CA VAL A 153 14.57 9.17 3.62
C VAL A 153 13.40 8.73 2.75
N SER A 154 12.23 8.75 3.33
CA SER A 154 10.94 8.53 2.65
C SER A 154 9.96 9.64 3.04
N CYS A 155 8.80 9.68 2.38
CA CYS A 155 7.83 10.73 2.66
C CYS A 155 6.37 10.31 2.45
N VAL A 156 5.48 11.17 2.93
CA VAL A 156 4.09 11.26 2.49
C VAL A 156 3.96 12.54 1.68
N TYR A 157 3.48 12.43 0.45
CA TYR A 157 2.99 13.55 -0.34
C TYR A 157 1.54 13.84 -0.03
N ARG A 158 1.12 15.10 -0.20
CA ARG A 158 -0.28 15.52 -0.11
C ARG A 158 -0.64 16.38 -1.30
N PHE A 159 -1.68 15.98 -2.03
CA PHE A 159 -2.24 16.70 -3.16
C PHE A 159 -3.73 17.00 -2.91
N ARG A 160 -4.28 18.01 -3.54
CA ARG A 160 -5.73 18.19 -3.59
C ARG A 160 -6.32 17.23 -4.65
N THR A 161 -7.54 16.80 -4.43
CA THR A 161 -8.24 15.89 -5.37
C THR A 161 -8.67 16.56 -6.68
N ASP A 162 -8.59 17.90 -6.76
CA ASP A 162 -8.85 18.71 -7.96
C ASP A 162 -7.57 19.14 -8.70
N GLU A 163 -6.39 18.79 -8.20
CA GLU A 163 -5.09 19.06 -8.86
C GLU A 163 -4.71 17.92 -9.82
N HIS A 164 -3.93 18.26 -10.82
CA HIS A 164 -3.41 17.31 -11.81
C HIS A 164 -2.10 17.82 -12.45
N ASP A 165 -1.40 16.93 -13.16
CA ASP A 165 -0.14 17.21 -13.86
C ASP A 165 0.97 17.76 -12.96
N ILE A 166 1.02 17.30 -11.70
CA ILE A 166 2.02 17.73 -10.72
C ILE A 166 3.30 16.92 -10.94
N HIS A 167 4.38 17.59 -11.31
CA HIS A 167 5.70 16.97 -11.41
C HIS A 167 6.40 16.94 -10.06
N ILE A 168 6.79 15.74 -9.60
CA ILE A 168 7.48 15.52 -8.32
C ILE A 168 8.99 15.64 -8.49
N SER A 169 9.60 16.47 -7.66
CA SER A 169 11.05 16.74 -7.71
C SER A 169 11.90 15.70 -6.98
N ASN A 170 11.30 14.87 -6.15
CA ASN A 170 11.97 13.88 -5.27
C ASN A 170 13.05 14.50 -4.37
N THR A 171 12.89 15.74 -3.98
CA THR A 171 13.82 16.46 -3.07
C THR A 171 13.05 16.99 -1.85
N LEU A 172 13.76 17.29 -0.75
CA LEU A 172 13.15 17.89 0.45
C LEU A 172 12.56 19.30 0.22
N LYS A 173 12.75 19.87 -0.97
CA LYS A 173 12.19 21.18 -1.35
C LYS A 173 10.85 21.05 -2.08
N ASP A 174 10.39 19.83 -2.34
CA ASP A 174 9.08 19.61 -2.97
C ASP A 174 7.98 20.11 -2.02
N GLU A 175 7.18 21.06 -2.50
CA GLU A 175 6.13 21.71 -1.70
C GLU A 175 4.96 20.77 -1.36
N ASN A 176 4.85 19.65 -2.08
CA ASN A 176 3.83 18.64 -1.85
C ASN A 176 4.19 17.67 -0.73
N ILE A 177 5.41 17.71 -0.19
CA ILE A 177 5.78 16.87 0.96
C ILE A 177 4.99 17.30 2.19
N PHE A 178 4.19 16.39 2.72
CA PHE A 178 3.46 16.57 3.97
C PHE A 178 4.29 16.19 5.20
N ALA A 179 5.00 15.06 5.13
CA ALA A 179 5.87 14.56 6.20
C ALA A 179 7.01 13.74 5.63
N THR A 180 8.12 13.66 6.35
CA THR A 180 9.28 12.83 6.03
C THR A 180 9.59 11.86 7.14
N PHE A 181 10.22 10.73 6.79
CA PHE A 181 10.63 9.66 7.70
C PHE A 181 12.06 9.25 7.37
N VAL A 182 12.77 8.77 8.38
CA VAL A 182 14.09 8.16 8.24
C VAL A 182 13.97 6.71 8.64
N THR A 183 14.46 5.79 7.83
CA THR A 183 14.51 4.36 8.16
C THR A 183 15.80 4.08 8.91
N GLU A 184 15.69 3.69 10.17
CA GLU A 184 16.82 3.45 11.08
C GLU A 184 17.45 2.06 10.89
N ASN A 185 16.67 1.06 10.49
CA ASN A 185 17.11 -0.32 10.31
C ASN A 185 18.09 -0.45 9.13
N PRO A 186 19.38 -0.75 9.38
CA PRO A 186 20.39 -0.84 8.31
C PRO A 186 20.20 -2.05 7.38
N ASP A 187 19.49 -3.08 7.85
CA ASP A 187 19.31 -4.33 7.11
C ASP A 187 18.10 -4.27 6.17
N CYS A 188 17.17 -3.30 6.38
CA CYS A 188 16.01 -3.09 5.54
C CYS A 188 15.76 -1.59 5.34
N GLN A 189 16.38 -1.03 4.31
CA GLN A 189 16.24 0.39 3.94
C GLN A 189 15.06 0.58 2.99
N TYR A 190 13.83 0.36 3.52
CA TYR A 190 12.55 0.61 2.88
C TYR A 190 11.71 1.49 3.81
N GLY A 191 11.10 2.55 3.29
CA GLY A 191 10.56 3.63 4.10
C GLY A 191 9.03 3.61 4.27
N ALA A 192 8.40 4.79 4.10
CA ALA A 192 6.96 4.97 4.28
C ALA A 192 6.16 4.11 3.29
N ASP A 193 5.22 3.32 3.81
CA ASP A 193 4.49 2.31 3.05
C ASP A 193 2.99 2.37 3.38
N GLY A 194 2.49 1.51 4.25
CA GLY A 194 1.09 1.53 4.66
C GLY A 194 0.64 2.87 5.23
N ILE A 195 -0.61 3.26 4.93
CA ILE A 195 -1.17 4.54 5.33
C ILE A 195 -2.66 4.41 5.61
N VAL A 196 -3.15 4.97 6.72
CA VAL A 196 -4.57 4.93 7.09
C VAL A 196 -4.94 6.09 8.00
N PHE A 197 -6.17 6.60 7.90
CA PHE A 197 -6.72 7.52 8.89
C PHE A 197 -7.30 6.76 10.08
N GLY A 198 -6.93 7.18 11.28
CA GLY A 198 -7.48 6.64 12.51
C GLY A 198 -8.84 7.25 12.89
N PRO A 199 -9.57 6.61 13.82
CA PRO A 199 -10.85 7.11 14.32
C PRO A 199 -10.73 8.46 15.07
N ASP A 200 -9.52 8.81 15.49
CA ASP A 200 -9.19 10.11 16.10
C ASP A 200 -8.89 11.22 15.08
N GLY A 201 -9.01 10.91 13.78
CA GLY A 201 -8.75 11.83 12.68
C GLY A 201 -7.27 12.03 12.35
N ALA A 202 -6.33 11.43 13.07
CA ALA A 202 -4.92 11.45 12.74
C ALA A 202 -4.62 10.53 11.56
N LEU A 203 -3.51 10.81 10.86
CA LEU A 203 -2.99 9.96 9.81
C LEU A 203 -1.91 9.03 10.41
N TYR A 204 -2.04 7.74 10.15
CA TYR A 204 -1.07 6.74 10.58
C TYR A 204 -0.28 6.25 9.37
N VAL A 205 1.04 6.19 9.52
CA VAL A 205 1.97 5.82 8.44
C VAL A 205 2.95 4.78 8.97
N GLY A 206 3.07 3.68 8.25
CA GLY A 206 4.08 2.66 8.50
C GLY A 206 5.42 3.05 7.91
N ASN A 207 6.50 2.87 8.66
CA ASN A 207 7.86 2.81 8.13
C ASN A 207 8.24 1.33 8.04
N PHE A 208 8.22 0.80 6.84
CA PHE A 208 8.33 -0.65 6.59
C PHE A 208 9.57 -1.25 7.23
N GLY A 209 10.76 -0.73 6.91
CA GLY A 209 12.03 -1.29 7.37
C GLY A 209 12.23 -1.26 8.89
N ASP A 210 11.60 -0.32 9.57
CA ASP A 210 11.70 -0.17 11.02
C ASP A 210 10.63 -0.95 11.79
N GLY A 211 9.62 -1.52 11.10
CA GLY A 211 8.45 -2.08 11.77
C GLY A 211 7.78 -1.08 12.71
N ALA A 212 7.74 0.19 12.30
CA ALA A 212 7.26 1.30 13.13
C ALA A 212 6.04 1.98 12.52
N VAL A 213 5.06 2.31 13.35
CA VAL A 213 3.90 3.11 12.96
C VAL A 213 4.06 4.51 13.53
N TYR A 214 3.96 5.50 12.67
CA TYR A 214 3.93 6.91 13.04
C TYR A 214 2.50 7.43 13.09
N ARG A 215 2.19 8.32 14.03
CA ARG A 215 0.94 9.04 14.14
C ARG A 215 1.19 10.52 13.85
N LEU A 216 0.50 11.02 12.82
CA LEU A 216 0.60 12.39 12.33
C LEU A 216 -0.69 13.13 12.67
N THR A 217 -0.57 14.27 13.34
CA THR A 217 -1.72 15.13 13.67
C THR A 217 -1.70 16.41 12.85
N PHE A 218 -2.86 17.05 12.76
CA PHE A 218 -3.07 18.24 11.94
C PHE A 218 -3.30 19.47 12.80
N LYS A 219 -2.83 20.62 12.35
CA LYS A 219 -3.26 21.91 12.84
C LYS A 219 -4.62 22.30 12.24
N GLU A 220 -5.26 23.33 12.77
CA GLU A 220 -6.55 23.82 12.24
C GLU A 220 -6.49 24.20 10.74
N ASN A 221 -5.35 24.63 10.23
CA ASN A 221 -5.14 24.97 8.83
C ASN A 221 -4.78 23.75 7.95
N GLY A 222 -4.86 22.54 8.50
CA GLY A 222 -4.55 21.29 7.80
C GLY A 222 -3.04 20.98 7.61
N SER A 223 -2.14 21.84 8.11
CA SER A 223 -0.70 21.53 8.09
C SER A 223 -0.35 20.53 9.19
N LEU A 224 0.81 19.87 9.04
CA LEU A 224 1.33 18.93 10.04
C LEU A 224 1.54 19.62 11.40
N ALA A 225 0.98 19.05 12.47
CA ALA A 225 1.18 19.49 13.84
C ALA A 225 2.29 18.67 14.52
N GLU A 226 2.16 17.37 14.50
CA GLU A 226 3.12 16.43 15.10
C GLU A 226 3.30 15.20 14.20
N ASN A 227 4.50 14.61 14.25
CA ASN A 227 4.85 13.33 13.65
C ASN A 227 5.64 12.54 14.70
N LYS A 228 5.03 11.50 15.28
CA LYS A 228 5.60 10.73 16.39
C LYS A 228 5.36 9.25 16.20
N ILE A 229 6.30 8.42 16.65
CA ILE A 229 6.09 6.97 16.72
C ILE A 229 4.91 6.70 17.66
N PHE A 230 3.92 5.98 17.14
CA PHE A 230 2.75 5.49 17.88
C PHE A 230 2.98 4.09 18.41
N ALA A 231 3.55 3.20 17.58
CA ALA A 231 3.82 1.82 17.95
C ALA A 231 5.09 1.32 17.27
N GLN A 232 5.88 0.56 18.00
CA GLN A 232 7.05 -0.15 17.50
C GLN A 232 7.37 -1.30 18.46
N ASP A 233 7.53 -2.51 17.93
CA ASP A 233 7.92 -3.70 18.71
C ASP A 233 8.58 -4.70 17.76
N ALA A 234 9.89 -4.68 17.66
CA ALA A 234 10.66 -5.52 16.73
C ALA A 234 10.44 -7.04 16.92
N LYS A 235 9.89 -7.47 18.06
CA LYS A 235 9.55 -8.88 18.28
C LYS A 235 8.23 -9.26 17.61
N ASN A 236 7.23 -8.37 17.64
CA ASN A 236 5.87 -8.65 17.21
C ASN A 236 5.49 -7.97 15.89
N LEU A 237 6.34 -7.07 15.37
CA LEU A 237 6.14 -6.32 14.14
C LEU A 237 7.53 -6.04 13.52
N GLN A 238 7.88 -6.76 12.46
CA GLN A 238 9.17 -6.62 11.78
C GLN A 238 9.10 -5.62 10.63
N SER A 239 7.96 -5.57 9.94
CA SER A 239 7.70 -4.62 8.86
C SER A 239 6.26 -4.10 8.91
N THR A 240 6.01 -2.96 8.27
CA THR A 240 4.68 -2.36 8.21
C THR A 240 4.30 -2.14 6.74
N ASP A 241 3.68 -3.14 6.13
CA ASP A 241 3.02 -2.99 4.85
C ASP A 241 1.63 -2.35 5.05
N GLY A 242 0.61 -2.73 4.31
CA GLY A 242 -0.73 -2.18 4.45
C GLY A 242 -1.32 -2.25 5.86
N MET A 243 -2.23 -1.35 6.17
CA MET A 243 -2.84 -1.26 7.50
C MET A 243 -4.26 -0.71 7.50
N ILE A 244 -5.07 -1.17 8.45
CA ILE A 244 -6.48 -0.78 8.61
C ILE A 244 -6.92 -0.75 10.07
N PHE A 245 -7.77 0.23 10.44
CA PHE A 245 -8.43 0.26 11.74
C PHE A 245 -9.75 -0.53 11.72
N ASP A 246 -10.07 -1.18 12.85
CA ASP A 246 -11.43 -1.65 13.14
C ASP A 246 -12.24 -0.55 13.87
N ASP A 247 -13.55 -0.81 14.03
CA ASP A 247 -14.47 0.11 14.73
C ASP A 247 -14.15 0.29 16.22
N ASN A 248 -13.30 -0.56 16.80
CA ASN A 248 -12.85 -0.47 18.19
C ASN A 248 -11.56 0.32 18.34
N GLY A 249 -11.01 0.83 17.24
CA GLY A 249 -9.75 1.57 17.19
C GLY A 249 -8.51 0.68 17.30
N ASN A 250 -8.62 -0.61 17.05
CA ASN A 250 -7.43 -1.46 16.87
C ASN A 250 -6.92 -1.32 15.44
N LEU A 251 -5.61 -1.17 15.29
CA LEU A 251 -4.93 -1.13 14.01
C LEU A 251 -4.41 -2.53 13.66
N TYR A 252 -4.77 -3.05 12.50
CA TYR A 252 -4.24 -4.29 11.94
C TYR A 252 -3.23 -3.96 10.86
N ILE A 253 -2.09 -4.66 10.87
CA ILE A 253 -0.94 -4.36 10.02
C ILE A 253 -0.46 -5.67 9.39
N ALA A 254 -0.23 -5.64 8.09
CA ALA A 254 0.51 -6.69 7.40
C ALA A 254 2.00 -6.60 7.76
N ASP A 255 2.51 -7.63 8.42
CA ASP A 255 3.94 -7.82 8.68
C ASP A 255 4.51 -8.72 7.58
N PHE A 256 4.77 -8.11 6.43
CA PHE A 256 5.23 -8.75 5.21
C PHE A 256 6.48 -9.62 5.43
N SER A 257 7.46 -9.07 6.13
CA SER A 257 8.74 -9.74 6.38
C SER A 257 8.60 -10.99 7.23
N ALA A 258 7.58 -11.05 8.08
CA ALA A 258 7.37 -12.14 9.03
C ALA A 258 6.24 -13.11 8.64
N ASN A 259 5.64 -12.99 7.44
CA ASN A 259 4.42 -13.71 7.06
C ASN A 259 3.35 -13.65 8.17
N ALA A 260 3.06 -12.44 8.68
CA ALA A 260 2.26 -12.27 9.88
C ALA A 260 1.28 -11.11 9.80
N ILE A 261 0.30 -11.11 10.69
CA ILE A 261 -0.55 -9.96 10.98
C ILE A 261 -0.32 -9.52 12.41
N ALA A 262 0.01 -8.24 12.58
CA ALA A 262 0.07 -7.59 13.88
C ALA A 262 -1.21 -6.81 14.16
N LYS A 263 -1.56 -6.70 15.43
CA LYS A 263 -2.62 -5.85 15.96
C LYS A 263 -1.99 -4.85 16.92
N VAL A 264 -2.31 -3.59 16.75
CA VAL A 264 -1.94 -2.50 17.67
C VAL A 264 -3.21 -1.99 18.36
N THR A 265 -3.21 -1.99 19.68
CA THR A 265 -4.33 -1.48 20.48
C THR A 265 -4.31 0.06 20.50
N PRO A 266 -5.42 0.74 20.89
CA PRO A 266 -5.48 2.19 20.96
C PRO A 266 -4.42 2.87 21.85
N ASP A 267 -3.85 2.14 22.79
CA ASP A 267 -2.75 2.58 23.65
C ASP A 267 -1.36 2.25 23.09
N GLY A 268 -1.28 1.74 21.84
CA GLY A 268 -0.02 1.50 21.14
C GLY A 268 0.67 0.16 21.43
N LYS A 269 0.00 -0.75 22.14
CA LYS A 269 0.54 -2.10 22.42
C LYS A 269 0.44 -2.97 21.16
N VAL A 270 1.57 -3.55 20.74
CA VAL A 270 1.67 -4.45 19.58
C VAL A 270 1.51 -5.90 20.01
N GLU A 271 0.73 -6.66 19.24
CA GLU A 271 0.53 -8.10 19.43
C GLU A 271 0.52 -8.77 18.05
N ARG A 272 1.37 -9.77 17.81
CA ARG A 272 1.27 -10.63 16.65
C ARG A 272 0.10 -11.58 16.83
N ILE A 273 -0.91 -11.49 15.97
CA ILE A 273 -2.17 -12.24 16.10
C ILE A 273 -2.27 -13.45 15.18
N ALA A 274 -1.56 -13.44 14.06
CA ALA A 274 -1.46 -14.56 13.12
C ALA A 274 -0.06 -14.56 12.50
N GLU A 275 0.45 -15.73 12.18
CA GLU A 275 1.71 -15.91 11.42
C GLU A 275 1.70 -17.25 10.69
N SER A 276 2.45 -17.36 9.61
CA SER A 276 2.64 -18.59 8.85
C SER A 276 4.12 -18.83 8.58
N PRO A 277 4.56 -20.10 8.49
CA PRO A 277 5.86 -20.41 7.93
C PRO A 277 5.88 -20.08 6.43
N ASP A 278 7.00 -20.30 5.77
CA ASP A 278 7.12 -20.31 4.30
C ASP A 278 6.04 -21.22 3.68
N CYS A 279 5.18 -20.68 2.84
CA CYS A 279 4.01 -21.35 2.28
C CYS A 279 3.55 -20.67 0.99
N SER A 280 2.69 -21.34 0.24
CA SER A 280 2.09 -20.82 -1.01
C SER A 280 0.72 -20.15 -0.82
N GLY A 281 0.27 -19.95 0.41
CA GLY A 281 -1.05 -19.37 0.69
C GLY A 281 -2.26 -20.28 0.42
N VAL A 282 -2.17 -21.25 -0.49
CA VAL A 282 -3.31 -22.08 -0.94
C VAL A 282 -3.95 -22.94 0.16
N ASP A 283 -3.24 -23.21 1.23
CA ASP A 283 -3.76 -23.90 2.42
C ASP A 283 -4.32 -22.93 3.47
N GLY A 284 -4.40 -21.63 3.13
CA GLY A 284 -4.87 -20.57 4.00
C GLY A 284 -3.79 -19.98 4.91
N GLY A 285 -2.51 -20.26 4.65
CA GLY A 285 -1.38 -19.57 5.25
C GLY A 285 -1.25 -18.14 4.75
N LEU A 286 -0.54 -17.31 5.50
CA LEU A 286 -0.14 -15.98 5.06
C LEU A 286 1.12 -16.12 4.20
N ASP A 287 1.06 -15.59 2.99
CA ASP A 287 2.10 -15.68 1.98
C ASP A 287 2.54 -14.26 1.57
N GLN A 288 3.43 -13.68 2.34
CA GLN A 288 3.81 -12.27 2.25
C GLN A 288 2.59 -11.32 2.20
N PRO A 289 1.89 -11.15 3.33
CA PRO A 289 0.68 -10.32 3.38
C PRO A 289 1.00 -8.86 3.04
N GLY A 290 0.28 -8.31 2.05
CA GLY A 290 0.42 -6.92 1.61
C GLY A 290 -0.56 -5.99 2.32
N GLU A 291 -1.86 -6.13 2.12
CA GLU A 291 -2.87 -5.23 2.68
C GLU A 291 -3.92 -6.01 3.50
N PRO A 292 -4.21 -5.64 4.76
CA PRO A 292 -5.39 -6.10 5.47
C PRO A 292 -6.56 -5.13 5.26
N ILE A 293 -7.78 -5.65 5.18
CA ILE A 293 -9.00 -4.85 5.20
C ILE A 293 -10.06 -5.45 6.12
N VAL A 294 -10.80 -4.60 6.84
CA VAL A 294 -11.98 -5.04 7.62
C VAL A 294 -13.19 -5.02 6.70
N TRP A 295 -13.72 -6.20 6.40
CA TRP A 295 -14.85 -6.36 5.49
C TRP A 295 -15.78 -7.48 5.92
N ASP A 296 -17.08 -7.22 5.94
CA ASP A 296 -18.13 -8.18 6.34
C ASP A 296 -17.84 -8.89 7.68
N GLY A 297 -17.32 -8.13 8.67
CA GLY A 297 -16.98 -8.62 10.00
C GLY A 297 -15.73 -9.51 10.08
N ARG A 298 -14.95 -9.57 9.01
CA ARG A 298 -13.70 -10.34 8.90
C ARG A 298 -12.53 -9.39 8.61
N ILE A 299 -11.33 -9.86 8.85
CA ILE A 299 -10.10 -9.27 8.32
C ILE A 299 -9.73 -10.11 7.12
N ILE A 300 -9.79 -9.52 5.93
CA ILE A 300 -9.30 -10.11 4.68
C ILE A 300 -7.90 -9.57 4.44
N VAL A 301 -7.01 -10.39 3.91
CA VAL A 301 -5.61 -10.04 3.66
C VAL A 301 -5.26 -10.46 2.25
N SER A 302 -4.69 -9.56 1.44
CA SER A 302 -4.05 -9.90 0.17
C SER A 302 -2.65 -10.47 0.43
N CYS A 303 -2.30 -11.53 -0.26
CA CYS A 303 -0.97 -12.11 -0.18
C CYS A 303 -0.19 -11.71 -1.44
N PHE A 304 0.78 -10.81 -1.26
CA PHE A 304 1.54 -10.22 -2.36
C PHE A 304 2.50 -11.20 -3.03
N ASP A 305 3.06 -12.14 -2.25
CA ASP A 305 3.92 -13.25 -2.71
C ASP A 305 4.99 -12.83 -3.72
N LEU A 306 5.79 -11.82 -3.42
CA LEU A 306 6.95 -11.44 -4.21
C LEU A 306 8.22 -11.48 -3.37
N VAL A 307 9.11 -12.42 -3.64
CA VAL A 307 10.38 -12.55 -2.90
C VAL A 307 11.33 -11.43 -3.29
N THR A 308 11.55 -10.50 -2.37
CA THR A 308 12.35 -9.30 -2.57
C THR A 308 13.69 -9.31 -1.84
N GLY A 309 14.04 -10.40 -1.16
CA GLY A 309 15.31 -10.50 -0.44
C GLY A 309 15.36 -11.68 0.54
N PRO A 310 16.53 -11.95 1.13
CA PRO A 310 16.75 -13.08 2.01
C PRO A 310 16.24 -12.87 3.45
N ASP A 311 15.77 -11.68 3.78
CA ASP A 311 15.28 -11.26 5.09
C ASP A 311 13.79 -11.56 5.30
N LYS A 312 13.14 -12.22 4.35
CA LYS A 312 11.74 -12.60 4.40
C LYS A 312 11.58 -14.06 4.84
N VAL A 313 10.44 -14.38 5.45
CA VAL A 313 10.09 -15.76 5.78
C VAL A 313 9.84 -16.55 4.50
N ASN A 314 9.12 -15.94 3.55
CA ASN A 314 8.81 -16.58 2.28
C ASN A 314 10.04 -16.61 1.37
N THR A 315 10.27 -17.74 0.68
CA THR A 315 11.50 -17.99 -0.07
C THR A 315 11.30 -18.03 -1.58
N LYS A 316 10.07 -18.11 -2.07
CA LYS A 316 9.75 -18.16 -3.51
C LYS A 316 8.35 -17.66 -3.80
N HIS A 317 8.17 -17.15 -5.01
CA HIS A 317 6.85 -16.88 -5.55
C HIS A 317 6.19 -18.16 -6.04
N GLU A 318 4.92 -18.37 -5.72
CA GLU A 318 4.13 -19.54 -6.10
C GLU A 318 2.72 -19.17 -6.58
N MET A 319 2.31 -19.74 -7.70
CA MET A 319 0.95 -19.60 -8.19
C MET A 319 0.07 -20.78 -7.75
N PRO A 320 -1.25 -20.59 -7.57
CA PRO A 320 -2.01 -19.35 -7.75
C PRO A 320 -1.88 -18.39 -6.57
N ALA A 321 -2.02 -17.07 -6.80
CA ALA A 321 -2.07 -16.07 -5.76
C ALA A 321 -3.34 -16.18 -4.89
N THR A 322 -3.30 -15.67 -3.65
CA THR A 322 -4.39 -15.78 -2.66
C THR A 322 -4.70 -14.45 -1.96
#